data_4bef0f7e5ea6d294eaad302f214f2a74
#
_entry.id   4bef0f7e5ea6d294eaad302f214f2a74
#
_cell.length_a   1.000
_cell.length_b   1.000
_cell.length_c   1.000
_cell.angle_alpha   90.00
_cell.angle_beta   90.00
_cell.angle_gamma   90.00
#
_symmetry.space_group_name_H-M   'P 1'
#
loop_
_entity.id
_entity.type
_entity.pdbx_description
1 polymer ?
#
loop_
_entity_poly.entity_id
_entity_poly.type
_entity_poly.pdbx_seq_one_letter_code
_entity_poly.pdbx_strand_id
1 'polypeptide(L)'
;DHRDLHSFPTRRSSDLVLSGMTYMEHLQDNLRTYSPLDPCTEEELALLEDTAQVMLTYPIIPCNDCKYCMPCPYGLDIPAILLHYNRCVNEGNIPKSSRDEHYREARRAFLIGYDRSVPKLRQASHCTGCDQCNPHCPQSIDIPQKLQEIDRFVENLKQERL
;
A
#
# COMPACT_ATOMS: atom_id res chain seq x y z
N ASP A 1 -4.27 -11.27 -21.30
CA ASP A 1 -4.27 -11.20 -19.84
C ASP A 1 -2.94 -10.61 -19.40
N HIS A 2 -2.89 -9.27 -19.25
CA HIS A 2 -1.67 -8.53 -18.95
C HIS A 2 -1.34 -8.45 -17.46
N ARG A 3 -2.06 -9.19 -16.63
CA ARG A 3 -1.86 -9.17 -15.16
C ARG A 3 -0.61 -9.91 -14.69
N ASP A 4 -0.05 -10.77 -15.53
CA ASP A 4 1.11 -11.59 -15.17
C ASP A 4 2.47 -10.92 -15.44
N LEU A 5 2.47 -9.66 -15.95
CA LEU A 5 3.71 -8.99 -16.36
C LEU A 5 4.40 -8.19 -15.25
N HIS A 6 3.78 -8.04 -14.08
CA HIS A 6 4.28 -7.19 -13.00
C HIS A 6 4.41 -7.89 -11.64
N SER A 7 4.03 -9.15 -11.53
CA SER A 7 4.41 -9.94 -10.37
C SER A 7 5.86 -10.38 -10.51
N PHE A 8 6.62 -10.18 -9.46
CA PHE A 8 7.97 -10.71 -9.31
C PHE A 8 8.04 -12.14 -9.86
N PRO A 9 9.15 -12.59 -10.44
CA PRO A 9 9.21 -13.72 -11.37
C PRO A 9 8.83 -15.03 -10.69
N THR A 10 7.58 -15.35 -10.74
CA THR A 10 7.11 -16.61 -10.16
C THR A 10 7.14 -17.78 -11.12
N ARG A 11 7.20 -17.56 -12.44
CA ARG A 11 7.12 -18.71 -13.38
C ARG A 11 7.75 -18.51 -14.76
N ARG A 12 8.42 -17.39 -15.02
CA ARG A 12 9.19 -17.21 -16.26
C ARG A 12 10.63 -16.88 -15.91
N SER A 13 11.56 -17.62 -16.48
CA SER A 13 12.96 -17.22 -16.46
C SER A 13 13.07 -15.82 -17.04
N SER A 14 13.43 -14.85 -16.21
CA SER A 14 13.80 -13.53 -16.69
C SER A 14 15.22 -13.65 -17.21
N ASP A 15 15.44 -13.36 -18.49
CA ASP A 15 16.76 -13.39 -19.10
C ASP A 15 17.70 -12.34 -18.53
N LEU A 16 17.13 -11.32 -17.85
CA LEU A 16 17.88 -10.22 -17.30
C LEU A 16 17.23 -9.73 -15.98
N VAL A 17 18.02 -9.66 -14.91
CA VAL A 17 17.64 -9.05 -13.64
C VAL A 17 18.28 -7.67 -13.53
N LEU A 18 17.46 -6.65 -13.34
CA LEU A 18 17.91 -5.28 -13.08
C LEU A 18 18.03 -5.04 -11.58
N SER A 19 19.20 -4.55 -11.15
CA SER A 19 19.45 -4.18 -9.77
C SER A 19 19.90 -2.73 -9.66
N GLY A 20 19.31 -1.97 -8.75
CA GLY A 20 19.71 -0.59 -8.41
C GLY A 20 20.95 -0.61 -7.53
N MET A 21 22.14 -0.63 -8.13
CA MET A 21 23.43 -0.64 -7.42
C MET A 21 23.98 0.77 -7.32
N THR A 22 24.28 1.24 -6.10
CA THR A 22 24.88 2.56 -5.85
C THR A 22 26.31 2.45 -5.36
N TYR A 23 26.64 1.37 -4.65
CA TYR A 23 27.94 1.13 -4.04
C TYR A 23 28.57 -0.15 -4.59
N MET A 24 29.90 -0.26 -4.50
CA MET A 24 30.67 -1.41 -4.96
C MET A 24 30.27 -2.70 -4.22
N GLU A 25 29.92 -2.56 -2.95
CA GLU A 25 29.45 -3.66 -2.10
C GLU A 25 28.17 -4.31 -2.67
N HIS A 26 27.27 -3.51 -3.22
CA HIS A 26 26.05 -4.04 -3.87
C HIS A 26 26.39 -4.88 -5.10
N LEU A 27 27.35 -4.43 -5.91
CA LEU A 27 27.82 -5.21 -7.07
C LEU A 27 28.47 -6.53 -6.62
N GLN A 28 29.33 -6.50 -5.60
CA GLN A 28 30.01 -7.67 -5.07
C GLN A 28 29.02 -8.70 -4.50
N ASP A 29 27.95 -8.22 -3.83
CA ASP A 29 26.92 -9.06 -3.27
C ASP A 29 26.08 -9.72 -4.38
N ASN A 30 25.65 -8.92 -5.37
CA ASN A 30 24.94 -9.44 -6.53
C ASN A 30 25.78 -10.48 -7.31
N LEU A 31 27.07 -10.24 -7.50
CA LEU A 31 27.97 -11.22 -8.14
C LEU A 31 28.06 -12.53 -7.35
N ARG A 32 28.11 -12.47 -6.02
CA ARG A 32 28.08 -13.67 -5.18
C ARG A 32 26.76 -14.44 -5.30
N THR A 33 25.64 -13.73 -5.40
CA THR A 33 24.31 -14.35 -5.51
C THR A 33 24.11 -15.02 -6.86
N TYR A 34 24.67 -14.45 -7.94
CA TYR A 34 24.41 -14.92 -9.30
C TYR A 34 25.57 -15.75 -9.92
N SER A 35 26.71 -15.92 -9.22
CA SER A 35 27.87 -16.63 -9.78
C SER A 35 28.60 -17.47 -8.74
N PRO A 36 28.43 -18.81 -8.68
CA PRO A 36 27.48 -19.59 -9.50
C PRO A 36 26.03 -19.32 -9.13
N LEU A 37 25.14 -19.45 -10.09
CA LEU A 37 23.70 -19.37 -9.84
C LEU A 37 23.27 -20.62 -9.05
N ASP A 38 22.70 -20.40 -7.87
CA ASP A 38 22.09 -21.42 -7.02
C ASP A 38 20.57 -21.14 -6.96
N PRO A 39 19.77 -21.82 -7.80
CA PRO A 39 18.34 -21.61 -7.83
C PRO A 39 17.68 -22.11 -6.56
N CYS A 40 16.62 -21.42 -6.11
CA CYS A 40 15.80 -21.87 -4.99
C CYS A 40 15.29 -23.30 -5.22
N THR A 41 15.27 -24.08 -4.15
CA THR A 41 14.63 -25.40 -4.13
C THR A 41 13.11 -25.27 -4.20
N GLU A 42 12.42 -26.37 -4.50
CA GLU A 42 10.95 -26.39 -4.51
C GLU A 42 10.37 -26.05 -3.14
N GLU A 43 11.03 -26.45 -2.05
CA GLU A 43 10.62 -26.16 -0.67
C GLU A 43 10.76 -24.66 -0.36
N GLU A 44 11.85 -24.01 -0.78
CA GLU A 44 12.06 -22.58 -0.62
C GLU A 44 11.07 -21.77 -1.45
N LEU A 45 10.76 -22.19 -2.68
CA LEU A 45 9.75 -21.56 -3.51
C LEU A 45 8.36 -21.69 -2.88
N ALA A 46 8.01 -22.84 -2.33
CA ALA A 46 6.75 -23.04 -1.62
C ALA A 46 6.66 -22.12 -0.38
N LEU A 47 7.73 -22.01 0.41
CA LEU A 47 7.80 -21.11 1.56
C LEU A 47 7.60 -19.65 1.15
N LEU A 48 8.21 -19.20 0.05
CA LEU A 48 8.05 -17.85 -0.47
C LEU A 48 6.61 -17.59 -0.93
N GLU A 49 5.99 -18.55 -1.61
CA GLU A 49 4.59 -18.45 -2.05
C GLU A 49 3.64 -18.37 -0.85
N ASP A 50 3.79 -19.25 0.14
CA ASP A 50 2.99 -19.25 1.36
C ASP A 50 3.13 -17.92 2.12
N THR A 51 4.37 -17.41 2.20
CA THR A 51 4.65 -16.12 2.83
C THR A 51 3.94 -14.98 2.08
N ALA A 52 4.01 -14.98 0.75
CA ALA A 52 3.32 -13.99 -0.07
C ALA A 52 1.79 -14.04 0.12
N GLN A 53 1.21 -15.24 0.20
CA GLN A 53 -0.22 -15.41 0.47
C GLN A 53 -0.60 -14.84 1.85
N VAL A 54 0.19 -15.09 2.89
CA VAL A 54 -0.03 -14.49 4.21
C VAL A 54 0.05 -12.97 4.14
N MET A 55 1.02 -12.41 3.43
CA MET A 55 1.15 -10.95 3.26
C MET A 55 -0.07 -10.33 2.57
N LEU A 56 -0.67 -11.02 1.60
CA LEU A 56 -1.88 -10.56 0.90
C LEU A 56 -3.13 -10.55 1.79
N THR A 57 -3.14 -11.25 2.93
CA THR A 57 -4.25 -11.23 3.88
C THR A 57 -4.27 -9.99 4.77
N TYR A 58 -3.19 -9.23 4.82
CA TYR A 58 -3.12 -8.01 5.63
C TYR A 58 -4.07 -6.94 5.09
N PRO A 59 -4.85 -6.29 5.96
CA PRO A 59 -5.89 -5.33 5.54
C PRO A 59 -5.29 -3.95 5.20
N ILE A 60 -4.10 -3.91 4.61
CA ILE A 60 -3.44 -2.69 4.15
C ILE A 60 -3.73 -2.44 2.67
N ILE A 61 -3.72 -1.18 2.28
CA ILE A 61 -3.78 -0.78 0.88
C ILE A 61 -2.36 -0.87 0.31
N PRO A 62 -2.10 -1.59 -0.80
CA PRO A 62 -0.74 -1.85 -1.29
C PRO A 62 -0.10 -0.61 -1.95
N CYS A 63 -0.17 0.55 -1.29
CA CYS A 63 0.45 1.80 -1.75
C CYS A 63 1.92 1.85 -1.32
N ASN A 64 2.82 2.06 -2.29
CA ASN A 64 4.27 2.17 -2.08
C ASN A 64 4.81 3.62 -2.22
N ASP A 65 3.94 4.63 -2.17
CA ASP A 65 4.28 6.06 -2.26
C ASP A 65 5.05 6.46 -3.54
N CYS A 66 4.83 5.77 -4.65
CA CYS A 66 5.50 6.09 -5.92
C CYS A 66 5.07 7.43 -6.53
N LYS A 67 3.93 7.97 -6.12
CA LYS A 67 3.35 9.27 -6.54
C LYS A 67 2.95 9.38 -8.02
N TYR A 68 2.86 8.27 -8.75
CA TYR A 68 2.44 8.31 -10.16
C TYR A 68 0.98 8.74 -10.33
N CYS A 69 0.16 8.60 -9.30
CA CYS A 69 -1.21 9.12 -9.25
C CYS A 69 -1.29 10.65 -9.03
N MET A 70 -0.15 11.32 -8.87
CA MET A 70 -0.08 12.77 -8.65
C MET A 70 0.40 13.52 -9.90
N PRO A 71 -0.01 14.79 -10.09
CA PRO A 71 -0.92 15.55 -9.25
C PRO A 71 -2.39 15.16 -9.46
N CYS A 72 -3.17 15.13 -8.38
CA CYS A 72 -4.61 14.99 -8.49
C CYS A 72 -5.24 16.30 -9.00
N PRO A 73 -6.10 16.29 -10.04
CA PRO A 73 -6.71 17.52 -10.58
C PRO A 73 -7.61 18.25 -9.57
N TYR A 74 -8.08 17.54 -8.53
CA TYR A 74 -8.87 18.10 -7.44
C TYR A 74 -8.05 18.43 -6.19
N GLY A 75 -6.72 18.35 -6.28
CA GLY A 75 -5.80 18.78 -5.24
C GLY A 75 -5.62 17.81 -4.07
N LEU A 76 -6.14 16.58 -4.15
CA LEU A 76 -5.97 15.59 -3.10
C LEU A 76 -4.50 15.17 -2.95
N ASP A 77 -4.11 14.82 -1.72
CA ASP A 77 -2.84 14.14 -1.45
C ASP A 77 -3.09 12.64 -1.31
N ILE A 78 -3.28 11.98 -2.46
CA ILE A 78 -3.64 10.56 -2.52
C ILE A 78 -2.67 9.69 -1.73
N PRO A 79 -1.33 9.78 -1.93
CA PRO A 79 -0.40 8.97 -1.16
C PRO A 79 -0.48 9.19 0.34
N ALA A 80 -0.56 10.45 0.79
CA ALA A 80 -0.62 10.76 2.21
C ALA A 80 -1.87 10.17 2.88
N ILE A 81 -3.02 10.18 2.18
CA ILE A 81 -4.27 9.58 2.66
C ILE A 81 -4.10 8.06 2.84
N LEU A 82 -3.61 7.36 1.81
CA LEU A 82 -3.46 5.91 1.82
C LEU A 82 -2.42 5.45 2.85
N LEU A 83 -1.29 6.16 2.95
CA LEU A 83 -0.23 5.86 3.91
C LEU A 83 -0.66 6.11 5.35
N HIS A 84 -1.45 7.18 5.60
CA HIS A 84 -2.02 7.40 6.92
C HIS A 84 -2.93 6.24 7.35
N TYR A 85 -3.82 5.80 6.44
CA TYR A 85 -4.69 4.65 6.70
C TYR A 85 -3.86 3.40 7.04
N ASN A 86 -2.87 3.05 6.21
CA ASN A 86 -2.00 1.90 6.43
C ASN A 86 -1.24 1.97 7.77
N ARG A 87 -0.74 3.16 8.13
CA ARG A 87 -0.09 3.36 9.42
C ARG A 87 -1.05 3.06 10.56
N CYS A 88 -2.28 3.57 10.48
CA CYS A 88 -3.29 3.30 11.51
C CYS A 88 -3.69 1.82 11.58
N VAL A 89 -3.72 1.11 10.44
CA VAL A 89 -3.89 -0.35 10.43
C VAL A 89 -2.77 -1.04 11.21
N ASN A 90 -1.52 -0.70 10.93
CA ASN A 90 -0.35 -1.30 11.57
C ASN A 90 -0.26 -0.99 13.07
N GLU A 91 -0.72 0.19 13.48
CA GLU A 91 -0.74 0.63 14.88
C GLU A 91 -1.99 0.15 15.66
N GLY A 92 -2.91 -0.56 15.00
CA GLY A 92 -4.16 -1.00 15.62
C GLY A 92 -5.18 0.13 15.84
N ASN A 93 -5.01 1.27 15.18
CA ASN A 93 -5.86 2.45 15.29
C ASN A 93 -7.03 2.48 14.30
N ILE A 94 -7.51 1.30 13.87
CA ILE A 94 -8.70 1.12 13.03
C ILE A 94 -9.78 0.38 13.84
N PRO A 95 -10.59 1.08 14.63
CA PRO A 95 -11.65 0.43 15.39
C PRO A 95 -12.74 -0.10 14.46
N LYS A 96 -13.28 -1.27 14.78
CA LYS A 96 -14.34 -1.93 14.02
C LYS A 96 -15.73 -1.64 14.57
N SER A 97 -15.81 -1.28 15.84
CA SER A 97 -17.06 -1.01 16.57
C SER A 97 -16.85 0.03 17.67
N SER A 98 -17.89 0.82 17.91
CA SER A 98 -17.92 1.75 19.07
C SER A 98 -17.88 1.05 20.44
N ARG A 99 -18.00 -0.29 20.44
CA ARG A 99 -17.90 -1.13 21.65
C ARG A 99 -16.50 -1.68 21.89
N ASP A 100 -15.55 -1.45 20.98
CA ASP A 100 -14.16 -1.91 21.13
C ASP A 100 -13.54 -1.26 22.39
N GLU A 101 -12.78 -2.03 23.15
CA GLU A 101 -12.17 -1.60 24.42
C GLU A 101 -11.35 -0.32 24.26
N HIS A 102 -10.59 -0.21 23.16
CA HIS A 102 -9.73 0.94 22.86
C HIS A 102 -10.35 1.91 21.82
N TYR A 103 -11.66 1.85 21.60
CA TYR A 103 -12.34 2.66 20.60
C TYR A 103 -11.99 4.15 20.64
N ARG A 104 -12.06 4.75 21.86
CA ARG A 104 -11.83 6.20 22.02
C ARG A 104 -10.39 6.60 21.68
N GLU A 105 -9.42 5.78 22.06
CA GLU A 105 -8.02 6.00 21.77
C GLU A 105 -7.74 5.88 20.27
N ALA A 106 -8.14 4.77 19.67
CA ALA A 106 -7.97 4.50 18.26
C ALA A 106 -8.65 5.56 17.38
N ARG A 107 -9.91 5.92 17.71
CA ARG A 107 -10.64 7.01 17.04
C ARG A 107 -9.88 8.33 17.11
N ARG A 108 -9.42 8.72 18.28
CA ARG A 108 -8.67 9.95 18.49
C ARG A 108 -7.34 9.93 17.72
N ALA A 109 -6.60 8.84 17.81
CA ALA A 109 -5.32 8.67 17.12
C ALA A 109 -5.51 8.78 15.61
N PHE A 110 -6.53 8.10 15.06
CA PHE A 110 -6.84 8.18 13.63
C PHE A 110 -7.19 9.61 13.19
N LEU A 111 -8.18 10.25 13.82
CA LEU A 111 -8.68 11.56 13.38
C LEU A 111 -7.63 12.67 13.52
N ILE A 112 -6.91 12.70 14.65
CA ILE A 112 -5.84 13.69 14.85
C ILE A 112 -4.68 13.43 13.87
N GLY A 113 -4.30 12.17 13.69
CA GLY A 113 -3.27 11.78 12.75
C GLY A 113 -3.64 12.15 11.32
N TYR A 114 -4.90 11.95 10.92
CA TYR A 114 -5.41 12.30 9.60
C TYR A 114 -5.32 13.81 9.34
N ASP A 115 -5.82 14.64 10.25
CA ASP A 115 -5.77 16.09 10.12
C ASP A 115 -4.33 16.66 10.12
N ARG A 116 -3.39 15.96 10.78
CA ARG A 116 -1.96 16.34 10.78
C ARG A 116 -1.23 15.90 9.51
N SER A 117 -1.57 14.72 8.98
CA SER A 117 -0.90 14.15 7.81
C SER A 117 -1.44 14.71 6.51
N VAL A 118 -2.73 15.07 6.46
CA VAL A 118 -3.42 15.49 5.25
C VAL A 118 -4.19 16.78 5.52
N PRO A 119 -3.76 17.93 4.96
CA PRO A 119 -4.50 19.19 5.07
C PRO A 119 -5.96 19.04 4.64
N LYS A 120 -6.90 19.69 5.31
CA LYS A 120 -8.36 19.51 5.10
C LYS A 120 -8.80 19.60 3.65
N LEU A 121 -8.26 20.56 2.89
CA LEU A 121 -8.58 20.73 1.47
C LEU A 121 -7.99 19.65 0.54
N ARG A 122 -7.19 18.74 1.09
CA ARG A 122 -6.52 17.66 0.35
C ARG A 122 -6.98 16.28 0.79
N GLN A 123 -7.98 16.20 1.68
CA GLN A 123 -8.53 14.98 2.23
C GLN A 123 -9.44 14.23 1.25
N ALA A 124 -9.73 12.97 1.56
CA ALA A 124 -10.48 12.05 0.72
C ALA A 124 -11.91 12.54 0.38
N SER A 125 -12.53 13.37 1.24
CA SER A 125 -13.86 13.95 1.03
C SER A 125 -13.97 14.80 -0.25
N HIS A 126 -12.87 15.26 -0.80
CA HIS A 126 -12.83 16.03 -2.05
C HIS A 126 -12.70 15.14 -3.31
N CYS A 127 -12.66 13.80 -3.15
CA CYS A 127 -12.60 12.91 -4.30
C CYS A 127 -13.92 12.87 -5.06
N THR A 128 -13.87 13.20 -6.34
CA THR A 128 -15.05 13.21 -7.23
C THR A 128 -15.26 11.88 -7.96
N GLY A 129 -14.35 10.92 -7.78
CA GLY A 129 -14.40 9.65 -8.50
C GLY A 129 -14.08 9.76 -10.00
N CYS A 130 -13.30 10.76 -10.42
CA CYS A 130 -12.97 10.99 -11.83
C CYS A 130 -12.08 9.94 -12.49
N ASP A 131 -11.54 9.02 -11.73
CA ASP A 131 -10.75 7.85 -12.14
C ASP A 131 -9.43 8.12 -12.89
N GLN A 132 -8.98 9.38 -12.93
CA GLN A 132 -7.74 9.73 -13.64
C GLN A 132 -6.47 9.17 -12.98
N CYS A 133 -6.53 8.79 -11.70
CA CYS A 133 -5.39 8.26 -10.95
C CYS A 133 -5.16 6.76 -11.17
N ASN A 134 -6.20 5.98 -11.48
CA ASN A 134 -6.13 4.51 -11.58
C ASN A 134 -5.17 4.02 -12.68
N PRO A 135 -5.19 4.58 -13.91
CA PRO A 135 -4.28 4.12 -14.98
C PRO A 135 -2.79 4.30 -14.65
N HIS A 136 -2.48 5.17 -13.69
CA HIS A 136 -1.10 5.47 -13.30
C HIS A 136 -0.61 4.64 -12.11
N CYS A 137 -1.49 3.84 -11.48
CA CYS A 137 -1.13 3.07 -10.30
C CYS A 137 -0.45 1.74 -10.68
N PRO A 138 0.86 1.56 -10.40
CA PRO A 138 1.55 0.30 -10.71
C PRO A 138 1.09 -0.87 -9.84
N GLN A 139 0.41 -0.58 -8.71
CA GLN A 139 -0.16 -1.58 -7.80
C GLN A 139 -1.62 -1.92 -8.13
N SER A 140 -2.16 -1.37 -9.21
CA SER A 140 -3.55 -1.60 -9.64
C SER A 140 -4.59 -1.35 -8.52
N ILE A 141 -4.31 -0.37 -7.65
CA ILE A 141 -5.24 0.05 -6.60
C ILE A 141 -6.41 0.77 -7.25
N ASP A 142 -7.65 0.39 -6.92
CA ASP A 142 -8.82 1.23 -7.21
C ASP A 142 -8.83 2.42 -6.22
N ILE A 143 -8.08 3.47 -6.62
CA ILE A 143 -7.84 4.63 -5.77
C ILE A 143 -9.13 5.36 -5.40
N PRO A 144 -10.04 5.70 -6.33
CA PRO A 144 -11.29 6.35 -5.99
C PRO A 144 -12.14 5.56 -4.99
N GLN A 145 -12.24 4.25 -5.19
CA GLN A 145 -12.97 3.38 -4.26
C GLN A 145 -12.33 3.42 -2.86
N LYS A 146 -10.99 3.29 -2.79
CA LYS A 146 -10.29 3.34 -1.49
C LYS A 146 -10.42 4.69 -0.79
N LEU A 147 -10.38 5.78 -1.55
CA LEU A 147 -10.62 7.11 -0.98
C LEU A 147 -12.05 7.26 -0.43
N GLN A 148 -13.05 6.74 -1.12
CA GLN A 148 -14.44 6.75 -0.65
C GLN A 148 -14.62 5.88 0.60
N GLU A 149 -13.98 4.71 0.67
CA GLU A 149 -13.98 3.84 1.85
C GLU A 149 -13.38 4.57 3.07
N ILE A 150 -12.22 5.24 2.87
CA ILE A 150 -11.55 6.00 3.92
C ILE A 150 -12.41 7.21 4.35
N ASP A 151 -12.98 7.95 3.41
CA ASP A 151 -13.85 9.09 3.74
C ASP A 151 -15.07 8.66 4.55
N ARG A 152 -15.74 7.60 4.14
CA ARG A 152 -16.85 7.01 4.89
C ARG A 152 -16.43 6.59 6.29
N PHE A 153 -15.25 5.98 6.41
CA PHE A 153 -14.72 5.60 7.71
C PHE A 153 -14.44 6.82 8.60
N VAL A 154 -13.82 7.87 8.05
CA VAL A 154 -13.59 9.15 8.75
C VAL A 154 -14.91 9.76 9.24
N GLU A 155 -15.94 9.80 8.38
CA GLU A 155 -17.25 10.36 8.76
C GLU A 155 -17.95 9.51 9.85
N ASN A 156 -17.87 8.17 9.76
CA ASN A 156 -18.37 7.29 10.80
C ASN A 156 -17.66 7.51 12.14
N LEU A 157 -16.33 7.70 12.12
CA LEU A 157 -15.57 8.03 13.32
C LEU A 157 -15.98 9.37 13.92
N LYS A 158 -16.20 10.41 13.10
CA LYS A 158 -16.64 11.73 13.56
C LYS A 158 -18.03 11.67 14.21
N GLN A 159 -18.92 10.86 13.65
CA GLN A 159 -20.32 10.72 14.08
C GLN A 159 -20.52 9.62 15.15
N GLU A 160 -19.45 8.93 15.56
CA GLU A 160 -19.48 7.79 16.50
C GLU A 160 -20.45 6.67 16.08
N ARG A 161 -20.50 6.35 14.79
CA ARG A 161 -21.42 5.41 14.15
C ARG A 161 -20.75 4.12 13.65
N LEU A 162 -19.75 3.60 14.37
CA LEU A 162 -19.14 2.29 14.07
C LEU A 162 -19.80 1.17 14.87
#